data_9616735e0bd4034f3c3f2016a5cd4372
#
_entry.id   9616735e0bd4034f3c3f2016a5cd4372
#
_cell.length_a   1.000
_cell.length_b   1.000
_cell.length_c   1.000
_cell.angle_alpha   90.00
_cell.angle_beta   90.00
_cell.angle_gamma   90.00
#
_symmetry.space_group_name_H-M   'P 1'
#
loop_
_entity.id
_entity.type
_entity.pdbx_description
1 polymer ?
#
loop_
_entity_poly.entity_id
_entity_poly.type
_entity_poly.pdbx_seq_one_letter_code
_entity_poly.pdbx_strand_id
1 'polypeptide(L)'
;MLDVIIVGAGAAGLAAARKLQEARAHHIVLEAKPWIGGRTVTDTATLGVPIDLGAHWLHSPALNPLAPLVDRYAFQVKHGSEDFRVAQGERLLDA
;
A
#
# COMPACT_ATOMS: atom_id res chain seq x y z
N MET A 1 -4.67 28.93 -11.39
CA MET A 1 -5.09 28.99 -9.96
C MET A 1 -5.22 27.54 -9.50
N LEU A 2 -4.79 27.21 -8.27
CA LEU A 2 -5.01 25.87 -7.69
C LEU A 2 -6.41 25.81 -7.09
N ASP A 3 -7.14 24.72 -7.37
CA ASP A 3 -8.46 24.47 -6.83
C ASP A 3 -8.40 23.72 -5.50
N VAL A 4 -7.41 22.79 -5.38
CA VAL A 4 -7.27 21.91 -4.22
C VAL A 4 -5.81 21.73 -3.84
N ILE A 5 -5.54 21.70 -2.54
CA ILE A 5 -4.25 21.26 -1.97
C ILE A 5 -4.50 19.99 -1.16
N ILE A 6 -3.78 18.91 -1.48
CA ILE A 6 -3.82 17.64 -0.77
C ILE A 6 -2.61 17.60 0.14
N VAL A 7 -2.81 17.35 1.43
CA VAL A 7 -1.73 17.20 2.41
C VAL A 7 -1.51 15.71 2.70
N GLY A 8 -0.34 15.23 2.32
CA GLY A 8 0.09 13.85 2.45
C GLY A 8 -0.08 13.02 1.17
N ALA A 9 1.01 12.36 0.75
CA ALA A 9 1.06 11.47 -0.41
C ALA A 9 1.01 9.98 -0.01
N GLY A 10 0.20 9.65 0.99
CA GLY A 10 -0.18 8.28 1.29
C GLY A 10 -1.29 7.79 0.36
N ALA A 11 -1.79 6.55 0.57
CA ALA A 11 -2.81 5.92 -0.28
C ALA A 11 -4.06 6.81 -0.48
N ALA A 12 -4.55 7.45 0.59
CA ALA A 12 -5.72 8.33 0.52
C ALA A 12 -5.45 9.60 -0.30
N GLY A 13 -4.30 10.26 -0.06
CA GLY A 13 -3.93 11.47 -0.80
C GLY A 13 -3.70 11.21 -2.28
N LEU A 14 -3.05 10.09 -2.61
CA LEU A 14 -2.83 9.68 -4.00
C LEU A 14 -4.15 9.30 -4.70
N ALA A 15 -5.08 8.65 -3.98
CA ALA A 15 -6.41 8.35 -4.52
C ALA A 15 -7.22 9.63 -4.78
N ALA A 16 -7.15 10.62 -3.87
CA ALA A 16 -7.78 11.92 -4.06
C ALA A 16 -7.17 12.66 -5.26
N ALA A 17 -5.83 12.70 -5.36
CA ALA A 17 -5.14 13.33 -6.49
C ALA A 17 -5.56 12.72 -7.82
N ARG A 18 -5.66 11.39 -7.90
CA ARG A 18 -6.14 10.69 -9.08
C ARG A 18 -7.56 11.11 -9.47
N LYS A 19 -8.46 11.21 -8.49
CA LYS A 19 -9.84 11.65 -8.75
C LYS A 19 -9.93 13.09 -9.22
N LEU A 20 -9.13 13.98 -8.65
CA LEU A 20 -9.04 15.38 -9.09
C LEU A 20 -8.46 15.48 -10.50
N GLN A 21 -7.46 14.66 -10.83
CA GLN A 21 -6.91 14.59 -12.18
C GLN A 21 -7.95 14.10 -13.20
N GLU A 22 -8.73 13.06 -12.87
CA GLU A 22 -9.84 12.58 -13.70
C GLU A 22 -10.89 13.69 -13.92
N ALA A 23 -11.13 14.50 -12.89
CA ALA A 23 -12.04 15.67 -12.94
C ALA A 23 -11.41 16.92 -13.58
N ARG A 24 -10.17 16.88 -14.02
CA ARG A 24 -9.39 18.00 -14.55
C ARG A 24 -9.31 19.21 -13.62
N ALA A 25 -9.37 18.98 -12.29
CA ALA A 25 -9.17 20.01 -11.29
C ALA A 25 -7.67 20.29 -11.09
N HIS A 26 -7.30 21.54 -10.98
CA HIS A 26 -5.92 21.94 -10.70
C HIS A 26 -5.60 21.69 -9.24
N HIS A 27 -4.69 20.76 -8.98
CA HIS A 27 -4.35 20.38 -7.62
C HIS A 27 -2.85 20.19 -7.44
N ILE A 28 -2.41 20.23 -6.19
CA ILE A 28 -1.05 19.90 -5.77
C ILE A 28 -1.11 18.95 -4.57
N VAL A 29 -0.16 18.04 -4.48
CA VAL A 29 0.04 17.16 -3.33
C VAL A 29 1.29 17.61 -2.59
N LEU A 30 1.18 17.86 -1.30
CA LEU A 30 2.27 18.21 -0.42
C LEU A 30 2.61 17.01 0.47
N GLU A 31 3.86 16.58 0.45
CA GLU A 31 4.36 15.47 1.27
C GLU A 31 5.55 15.96 2.11
N ALA A 32 5.53 15.65 3.40
CA ALA A 32 6.58 16.05 4.34
C ALA A 32 7.83 15.18 4.24
N LYS A 33 7.70 13.94 3.78
CA LYS A 33 8.81 13.00 3.61
C LYS A 33 9.39 13.07 2.19
N PRO A 34 10.63 12.66 1.98
CA PRO A 34 11.24 12.62 0.65
C PRO A 34 10.75 11.44 -0.22
N TRP A 35 9.70 10.73 0.21
CA TRP A 35 9.07 9.62 -0.53
C TRP A 35 7.55 9.68 -0.40
N ILE A 36 6.87 9.07 -1.35
CA ILE A 36 5.42 8.88 -1.36
C ILE A 36 5.03 7.49 -0.85
N GLY A 37 3.75 7.26 -0.55
CA GLY A 37 3.22 5.96 -0.16
C GLY A 37 2.82 5.87 1.31
N GLY A 38 3.31 6.77 2.17
CA GLY A 38 2.96 6.80 3.59
C GLY A 38 3.40 5.52 4.32
N ARG A 39 2.45 4.67 4.72
CA ARG A 39 2.69 3.37 5.38
C ARG A 39 2.92 2.20 4.41
N THR A 40 2.90 2.42 3.11
CA THR A 40 3.25 1.44 2.08
C THR A 40 4.70 1.68 1.63
N VAL A 41 5.66 1.28 2.46
CA VAL A 41 7.09 1.49 2.22
C VAL A 41 7.78 0.14 2.13
N THR A 42 8.51 -0.08 1.06
CA THR A 42 9.37 -1.25 0.87
C THR A 42 10.83 -0.83 1.05
N ASP A 43 11.53 -1.46 1.98
CA ASP A 43 12.97 -1.30 2.18
C ASP A 43 13.71 -2.30 1.29
N THR A 44 14.59 -1.79 0.46
CA THR A 44 15.43 -2.60 -0.43
C THR A 44 16.91 -2.56 -0.07
N ALA A 45 17.29 -1.74 0.91
CA ALA A 45 18.67 -1.44 1.22
C ALA A 45 19.21 -2.20 2.44
N THR A 46 18.41 -2.33 3.51
CA THR A 46 18.90 -2.82 4.81
C THR A 46 19.34 -4.28 4.78
N LEU A 47 18.58 -5.15 4.12
CA LEU A 47 18.87 -6.60 4.07
C LEU A 47 19.23 -7.12 2.68
N GLY A 48 19.36 -6.23 1.68
CA GLY A 48 19.68 -6.61 0.30
C GLY A 48 18.55 -7.33 -0.45
N VAL A 49 17.37 -7.46 0.17
CA VAL A 49 16.14 -8.00 -0.41
C VAL A 49 14.98 -7.07 -0.09
N PRO A 50 13.96 -6.96 -0.96
CA PRO A 50 12.79 -6.13 -0.70
C PRO A 50 12.00 -6.64 0.51
N ILE A 51 11.74 -5.75 1.48
CA ILE A 51 10.94 -6.03 2.67
C ILE A 51 9.93 -4.91 2.86
N ASP A 52 8.66 -5.26 2.95
CA ASP A 52 7.61 -4.32 3.26
C ASP A 52 7.60 -3.99 4.75
N LEU A 53 7.85 -2.71 5.08
CA LEU A 53 7.88 -2.21 6.45
C LEU A 53 6.50 -1.85 7.00
N GLY A 54 5.48 -1.94 6.19
CA GLY A 54 4.12 -1.56 6.55
C GLY A 54 3.08 -2.48 5.94
N ALA A 55 2.20 -1.92 5.11
CA ALA A 55 1.15 -2.67 4.44
C ALA A 55 1.75 -3.62 3.39
N HIS A 56 1.52 -4.90 3.54
CA HIS A 56 1.99 -5.95 2.62
C HIS A 56 0.90 -6.97 2.26
N TRP A 57 -0.27 -6.89 2.90
CA TRP A 57 -1.40 -7.78 2.62
C TRP A 57 -2.53 -7.04 1.92
N LEU A 58 -3.08 -7.65 0.88
CA LEU A 58 -4.33 -7.23 0.25
C LEU A 58 -5.47 -8.05 0.84
N HIS A 59 -6.07 -7.53 1.92
CA HIS A 59 -7.20 -8.19 2.58
C HIS A 59 -8.47 -8.06 1.77
N SER A 60 -9.34 -9.08 1.86
CA SER A 60 -10.69 -9.08 1.27
C SER A 60 -10.69 -8.66 -0.21
N PRO A 61 -9.96 -9.34 -1.10
CA PRO A 61 -9.75 -8.88 -2.48
C PRO A 61 -11.06 -8.69 -3.25
N ALA A 62 -12.12 -9.44 -2.93
CA ALA A 62 -13.42 -9.28 -3.55
C ALA A 62 -14.11 -7.93 -3.25
N LEU A 63 -13.75 -7.28 -2.14
CA LEU A 63 -14.34 -6.01 -1.69
C LEU A 63 -13.33 -4.86 -1.70
N ASN A 64 -12.06 -5.16 -1.84
CA ASN A 64 -10.99 -4.18 -1.74
C ASN A 64 -10.86 -3.36 -3.04
N PRO A 65 -11.03 -2.03 -2.99
CA PRO A 65 -10.96 -1.18 -4.19
C PRO A 65 -9.56 -1.13 -4.81
N LEU A 66 -8.53 -1.62 -4.14
CA LEU A 66 -7.17 -1.74 -4.69
C LEU A 66 -6.98 -3.02 -5.50
N ALA A 67 -7.82 -4.05 -5.31
CA ALA A 67 -7.67 -5.32 -6.01
C ALA A 67 -7.67 -5.18 -7.54
N PRO A 68 -8.54 -4.38 -8.17
CA PRO A 68 -8.51 -4.19 -9.63
C PRO A 68 -7.23 -3.53 -10.15
N LEU A 69 -6.46 -2.86 -9.28
CA LEU A 69 -5.19 -2.25 -9.68
C LEU A 69 -4.10 -3.30 -9.88
N VAL A 70 -4.22 -4.45 -9.21
CA VAL A 70 -3.31 -5.58 -9.36
C VAL A 70 -3.29 -6.03 -10.82
N ASP A 71 -4.45 -6.31 -11.39
CA ASP A 71 -4.57 -6.75 -12.78
C ASP A 71 -4.22 -5.62 -13.76
N ARG A 72 -4.72 -4.41 -13.48
CA ARG A 72 -4.48 -3.25 -14.34
C ARG A 72 -2.99 -2.93 -14.53
N TYR A 73 -2.18 -3.12 -13.49
CA TYR A 73 -0.75 -2.82 -13.51
C TYR A 73 0.14 -4.05 -13.51
N ALA A 74 -0.45 -5.24 -13.71
CA ALA A 74 0.24 -6.52 -13.80
C ALA A 74 1.13 -6.82 -12.58
N PHE A 75 0.67 -6.47 -11.37
CA PHE A 75 1.37 -6.83 -10.15
C PHE A 75 1.29 -8.33 -9.89
N GLN A 76 2.40 -8.93 -9.47
CA GLN A 76 2.40 -10.32 -9.02
C GLN A 76 1.86 -10.41 -7.61
N VAL A 77 0.81 -11.21 -7.41
CA VAL A 77 0.24 -11.51 -6.10
C VAL A 77 0.62 -12.93 -5.69
N LYS A 78 1.16 -13.07 -4.51
CA LYS A 78 1.34 -14.37 -3.87
C LYS A 78 0.18 -14.61 -2.92
N HIS A 79 -0.50 -15.73 -3.09
CA HIS A 79 -1.47 -16.17 -2.10
C HIS A 79 -0.72 -16.65 -0.86
N GLY A 80 -1.04 -16.11 0.31
CA GLY A 80 -0.50 -16.59 1.58
C GLY A 80 -1.03 -17.99 1.89
N SER A 81 -0.21 -18.81 2.55
CA SER A 81 -0.71 -20.04 3.18
C SER A 81 -1.54 -19.64 4.39
N GLU A 82 -2.66 -20.33 4.62
CA GLU A 82 -3.48 -20.17 5.84
C GLU A 82 -2.87 -20.94 7.04
N ASP A 83 -1.65 -21.47 6.89
CA ASP A 83 -0.94 -22.18 7.95
C ASP A 83 -0.47 -21.21 9.04
N PHE A 84 -1.38 -20.90 9.94
CA PHE A 84 -1.06 -20.18 11.16
C PHE A 84 -0.52 -21.18 12.19
N ARG A 85 0.66 -20.90 12.72
CA ARG A 85 1.21 -21.63 13.85
C ARG A 85 1.31 -20.71 15.06
N VAL A 86 0.84 -21.17 16.19
CA VAL A 86 0.92 -20.42 17.45
C VAL A 86 2.17 -20.87 18.19
N ALA A 87 3.04 -19.94 18.56
CA ALA A 87 4.18 -20.23 19.41
C ALA A 87 3.78 -20.01 20.89
N GLN A 88 4.02 -21.03 21.72
CA GLN A 88 3.92 -20.91 23.16
C GLN A 88 5.28 -21.23 23.77
N GLY A 89 6.05 -20.22 24.12
CA GLY A 89 7.46 -20.34 24.47
C GLY A 89 8.26 -20.84 23.25
N GLU A 90 9.04 -21.91 23.42
CA GLU A 90 9.82 -22.55 22.33
C GLU A 90 9.01 -23.60 21.55
N ARG A 91 7.76 -23.85 21.91
CA ARG A 91 6.91 -24.87 21.28
C ARG A 91 6.00 -24.25 20.23
N LEU A 92 6.01 -24.79 19.02
CA LEU A 92 5.02 -24.51 17.98
C LEU A 92 3.83 -25.45 18.17
N LEU A 93 2.64 -24.87 18.24
CA LEU A 93 1.37 -25.60 18.28
C LEU A 93 0.79 -25.61 16.88
N ASP A 94 0.33 -26.79 16.43
CA ASP A 94 -0.48 -26.88 15.22
C ASP A 94 -1.84 -26.25 15.47
N ALA A 95 -2.32 -25.46 14.50
CA ALA A 95 -3.60 -24.78 14.57
C ALA A 95 -4.76 -25.74 14.28
#